data_75caf07d9d254383d521b030104d162d
#
_entry.id   75caf07d9d254383d521b030104d162d
#
_cell.length_a   1.000
_cell.length_b   1.000
_cell.length_c   1.000
_cell.angle_alpha   90.00
_cell.angle_beta   90.00
_cell.angle_gamma   90.00
#
_symmetry.space_group_name_H-M   'P 1'
#
loop_
_entity.id
_entity.type
_entity.pdbx_description
1 polymer ?
#
loop_
_entity_poly.entity_id
_entity_poly.type
_entity_poly.pdbx_seq_one_letter_code
_entity_poly.pdbx_strand_id
1 'polypeptide(L)'
;MATPLTIRPVARADFDRWLPLWQGYNLFYGRPSFSSEITQMTWSRFFDAYEPVHAMVAERDGELLGLVHYIFHRSTIFIAPVCYLQDLFTTEAARGQGVGRALIESVYEQAKLAGSPRVYWLTHETNETAMKLYDKVAERSGFVVYRHQV
;
A
#
# COMPACT_ATOMS: atom_id res chain seq x y z
N MET A 1 25.23 -5.46 13.64
CA MET A 1 24.14 -4.47 13.58
C MET A 1 23.22 -4.77 12.40
N ALA A 2 21.94 -4.66 12.60
CA ALA A 2 20.98 -4.84 11.51
C ALA A 2 21.11 -3.68 10.50
N THR A 3 21.07 -4.01 9.20
CA THR A 3 21.02 -3.00 8.15
C THR A 3 19.70 -2.22 8.26
N PRO A 4 19.72 -0.90 8.13
CA PRO A 4 18.50 -0.11 8.24
C PRO A 4 17.51 -0.41 7.11
N LEU A 5 16.23 -0.32 7.43
CA LEU A 5 15.15 -0.41 6.48
C LEU A 5 15.03 0.92 5.75
N THR A 6 14.96 0.87 4.42
CA THR A 6 14.75 2.05 3.58
C THR A 6 13.36 1.97 2.95
N ILE A 7 12.57 3.03 3.10
CA ILE A 7 11.28 3.16 2.42
C ILE A 7 11.46 4.19 1.31
N ARG A 8 11.15 3.81 0.09
CA ARG A 8 11.36 4.66 -1.09
C ARG A 8 10.29 4.43 -2.16
N PRO A 9 10.09 5.39 -3.07
CA PRO A 9 9.26 5.14 -4.25
C PRO A 9 9.80 3.97 -5.07
N VAL A 10 8.89 3.24 -5.68
CA VAL A 10 9.26 2.18 -6.61
C VAL A 10 9.93 2.77 -7.86
N ALA A 11 10.93 2.09 -8.40
CA ALA A 11 11.61 2.47 -9.64
C ALA A 11 11.34 1.41 -10.72
N ARG A 12 11.50 1.80 -11.99
CA ARG A 12 11.25 0.88 -13.12
C ARG A 12 12.11 -0.39 -13.04
N ALA A 13 13.32 -0.29 -12.52
CA ALA A 13 14.21 -1.44 -12.33
C ALA A 13 13.75 -2.41 -11.24
N ASP A 14 12.75 -2.06 -10.46
CA ASP A 14 12.26 -2.88 -9.35
C ASP A 14 11.24 -3.95 -9.77
N PHE A 15 10.80 -3.98 -11.03
CA PHE A 15 9.68 -4.83 -11.44
C PHE A 15 9.86 -6.29 -11.01
N ASP A 16 11.02 -6.87 -11.26
CA ASP A 16 11.26 -8.29 -10.96
C ASP A 16 11.28 -8.60 -9.46
N ARG A 17 11.59 -7.60 -8.62
CA ARG A 17 11.56 -7.71 -7.16
C ARG A 17 10.20 -7.35 -6.58
N TRP A 18 9.47 -6.43 -7.22
CA TRP A 18 8.11 -6.03 -6.84
C TRP A 18 7.08 -7.12 -7.16
N LEU A 19 7.23 -7.79 -8.30
CA LEU A 19 6.26 -8.77 -8.79
C LEU A 19 5.94 -9.88 -7.78
N PRO A 20 6.94 -10.51 -7.11
CA PRO A 20 6.65 -11.52 -6.09
C PRO A 20 5.84 -10.98 -4.91
N LEU A 21 6.06 -9.73 -4.52
CA LEU A 21 5.27 -9.08 -3.46
C LEU A 21 3.82 -8.88 -3.90
N TRP A 22 3.62 -8.42 -5.12
CA TRP A 22 2.29 -8.24 -5.70
C TRP A 22 1.55 -9.57 -5.81
N GLN A 23 2.22 -10.61 -6.26
CA GLN A 23 1.68 -11.96 -6.31
C GLN A 23 1.31 -12.48 -4.92
N GLY A 24 2.17 -12.27 -3.94
CA GLY A 24 1.93 -12.64 -2.55
C GLY A 24 0.73 -11.92 -1.94
N TYR A 25 0.59 -10.65 -2.22
CA TYR A 25 -0.57 -9.85 -1.81
C TYR A 25 -1.86 -10.42 -2.39
N ASN A 26 -1.88 -10.71 -3.69
CA ASN A 26 -3.08 -11.24 -4.34
C ASN A 26 -3.41 -12.66 -3.87
N LEU A 27 -2.40 -13.48 -3.63
CA LEU A 27 -2.60 -14.83 -3.06
C LEU A 27 -3.23 -14.75 -1.67
N PHE A 28 -2.75 -13.83 -0.82
CA PHE A 28 -3.30 -13.61 0.51
C PHE A 28 -4.80 -13.29 0.46
N TYR A 29 -5.24 -12.54 -0.55
CA TYR A 29 -6.65 -12.18 -0.74
C TYR A 29 -7.42 -13.16 -1.63
N GLY A 30 -6.90 -14.38 -1.81
CA GLY A 30 -7.60 -15.45 -2.51
C GLY A 30 -7.62 -15.32 -4.03
N ARG A 31 -6.60 -14.67 -4.61
CA ARG A 31 -6.46 -14.47 -6.06
C ARG A 31 -5.17 -15.12 -6.58
N PRO A 32 -5.04 -16.46 -6.54
CA PRO A 32 -3.77 -17.14 -6.88
C PRO A 32 -3.38 -17.03 -8.37
N SER A 33 -4.36 -16.86 -9.27
CA SER A 33 -4.13 -16.72 -10.71
C SER A 33 -4.45 -15.31 -11.19
N PHE A 34 -3.86 -14.31 -10.52
CA PHE A 34 -4.15 -12.92 -10.82
C PHE A 34 -3.66 -12.52 -12.22
N SER A 35 -4.47 -11.72 -12.92
CA SER A 35 -4.27 -11.35 -14.32
C SER A 35 -2.94 -10.63 -14.56
N SER A 36 -2.17 -11.13 -15.55
CA SER A 36 -0.94 -10.45 -15.99
C SER A 36 -1.24 -9.12 -16.67
N GLU A 37 -2.38 -8.99 -17.32
CA GLU A 37 -2.80 -7.72 -17.93
C GLU A 37 -3.03 -6.65 -16.88
N ILE A 38 -3.75 -6.96 -15.80
CA ILE A 38 -3.96 -6.04 -14.69
C ILE A 38 -2.63 -5.69 -14.02
N THR A 39 -1.75 -6.68 -13.83
CA THR A 39 -0.43 -6.47 -13.25
C THR A 39 0.40 -5.49 -14.05
N GLN A 40 0.46 -5.64 -15.37
CA GLN A 40 1.21 -4.73 -16.25
C GLN A 40 0.59 -3.34 -16.25
N MET A 41 -0.73 -3.24 -16.28
CA MET A 41 -1.43 -1.96 -16.25
C MET A 41 -1.17 -1.24 -14.92
N THR A 42 -1.28 -1.95 -13.80
CA THR A 42 -1.01 -1.39 -12.46
C THR A 42 0.43 -0.88 -12.38
N TRP A 43 1.39 -1.68 -12.82
CA TRP A 43 2.78 -1.29 -12.85
C TRP A 43 3.01 -0.01 -13.67
N SER A 44 2.44 0.06 -14.87
CA SER A 44 2.60 1.21 -15.76
C SER A 44 2.06 2.51 -15.14
N ARG A 45 0.99 2.40 -14.35
CA ARG A 45 0.36 3.57 -13.70
C ARG A 45 1.27 4.22 -12.67
N PHE A 46 2.14 3.48 -12.01
CA PHE A 46 3.06 4.05 -11.02
C PHE A 46 4.03 5.07 -11.65
N PHE A 47 4.26 4.99 -12.94
CA PHE A 47 5.21 5.84 -13.66
C PHE A 47 4.54 6.83 -14.61
N ASP A 48 3.22 6.89 -14.61
CA ASP A 48 2.46 7.83 -15.42
C ASP A 48 2.08 9.05 -14.57
N ALA A 49 2.61 10.21 -14.95
CA ALA A 49 2.39 11.46 -14.21
C ALA A 49 0.92 11.90 -14.15
N TYR A 50 0.08 11.39 -15.05
CA TYR A 50 -1.34 11.70 -15.09
C TYR A 50 -2.20 10.75 -14.25
N GLU A 51 -1.60 9.67 -13.75
CA GLU A 51 -2.30 8.73 -12.89
C GLU A 51 -2.07 9.07 -11.41
N PRO A 52 -3.13 9.07 -10.59
CA PRO A 52 -2.99 9.37 -9.16
C PRO A 52 -2.56 8.16 -8.33
N VAL A 53 -1.89 7.19 -8.93
CA VAL A 53 -1.54 5.89 -8.35
C VAL A 53 -0.05 5.85 -8.06
N HIS A 54 0.30 5.50 -6.82
CA HIS A 54 1.68 5.53 -6.34
C HIS A 54 2.04 4.25 -5.62
N ALA A 55 3.33 3.93 -5.59
CA ALA A 55 3.86 2.78 -4.88
C ALA A 55 5.13 3.14 -4.13
N MET A 56 5.23 2.69 -2.88
CA MET A 56 6.46 2.69 -2.10
C MET A 56 6.86 1.25 -1.81
N VAL A 57 8.14 1.02 -1.65
CA VAL A 57 8.69 -0.29 -1.29
C VAL A 57 9.59 -0.15 -0.08
N ALA A 58 9.67 -1.24 0.70
CA ALA A 58 10.58 -1.34 1.84
C ALA A 58 11.76 -2.22 1.44
N GLU A 59 12.96 -1.68 1.50
CA GLU A 59 14.18 -2.35 1.07
C GLU A 59 15.18 -2.50 2.22
N ARG A 60 15.80 -3.67 2.30
CA ARG A 60 16.92 -3.96 3.20
C ARG A 60 17.86 -4.93 2.50
N ASP A 61 19.15 -4.61 2.47
CA ASP A 61 20.19 -5.46 1.84
C ASP A 61 19.86 -5.85 0.40
N GLY A 62 19.27 -4.93 -0.38
CA GLY A 62 18.91 -5.17 -1.78
C GLY A 62 17.66 -6.00 -1.99
N GLU A 63 16.99 -6.42 -0.92
CA GLU A 63 15.74 -7.18 -1.00
C GLU A 63 14.55 -6.28 -0.70
N LEU A 64 13.45 -6.46 -1.45
CA LEU A 64 12.20 -5.80 -1.17
C LEU A 64 11.40 -6.67 -0.19
N LEU A 65 11.10 -6.10 0.97
CA LEU A 65 10.42 -6.80 2.07
C LEU A 65 8.93 -6.49 2.14
N GLY A 66 8.49 -5.44 1.48
CA GLY A 66 7.10 -5.03 1.50
C GLY A 66 6.79 -3.97 0.47
N LEU A 67 5.50 -3.81 0.21
CA LEU A 67 4.97 -2.78 -0.69
C LEU A 67 3.78 -2.08 -0.06
N VAL A 68 3.55 -0.86 -0.51
CA VAL A 68 2.29 -0.13 -0.27
C VAL A 68 1.91 0.59 -1.56
N HIS A 69 0.63 0.49 -1.93
CA HIS A 69 0.06 1.25 -3.04
C HIS A 69 -0.97 2.23 -2.49
N TYR A 70 -0.93 3.46 -2.97
CA TYR A 70 -1.88 4.48 -2.53
C TYR A 70 -2.34 5.32 -3.71
N ILE A 71 -3.55 5.86 -3.59
CA ILE A 71 -4.25 6.56 -4.66
C ILE A 71 -4.82 7.84 -4.09
N PHE A 72 -4.55 8.96 -4.75
CA PHE A 72 -5.20 10.22 -4.41
C PHE A 72 -6.50 10.33 -5.20
N HIS A 73 -7.57 10.75 -4.54
CA HIS A 73 -8.84 11.01 -5.22
C HIS A 73 -9.54 12.22 -4.66
N ARG A 74 -10.41 12.84 -5.46
CA ARG A 74 -11.20 13.97 -5.04
C ARG A 74 -12.19 13.57 -3.95
N SER A 75 -12.42 14.52 -3.05
CA SER A 75 -13.49 14.47 -2.07
C SER A 75 -14.33 15.74 -2.23
N THR A 76 -15.64 15.61 -2.06
CA THR A 76 -16.54 16.77 -2.18
C THR A 76 -16.48 17.70 -0.98
N ILE A 77 -15.87 17.25 0.13
CA ILE A 77 -15.81 18.02 1.37
C ILE A 77 -14.43 18.62 1.67
N PHE A 78 -13.43 18.35 0.82
CA PHE A 78 -12.09 18.92 0.95
C PHE A 78 -11.63 19.53 -0.35
N ILE A 79 -10.81 20.59 -0.27
CA ILE A 79 -10.22 21.19 -1.47
C ILE A 79 -9.13 20.28 -2.03
N ALA A 80 -8.24 19.78 -1.18
CA ALA A 80 -7.18 18.85 -1.59
C ALA A 80 -7.72 17.41 -1.70
N PRO A 81 -7.11 16.56 -2.55
CA PRO A 81 -7.51 15.16 -2.64
C PRO A 81 -7.19 14.41 -1.35
N VAL A 82 -7.99 13.40 -1.04
CA VAL A 82 -7.71 12.45 0.03
C VAL A 82 -6.88 11.30 -0.49
N CYS A 83 -6.19 10.60 0.41
CA CYS A 83 -5.30 9.50 0.06
C CYS A 83 -5.94 8.17 0.49
N TYR A 84 -6.16 7.29 -0.49
CA TYR A 84 -6.61 5.92 -0.25
C TYR A 84 -5.40 4.99 -0.28
N LEU A 85 -5.04 4.42 0.88
CA LEU A 85 -4.01 3.40 1.00
C LEU A 85 -4.68 2.08 0.63
N GLN A 86 -4.50 1.64 -0.61
CA GLN A 86 -5.27 0.50 -1.15
C GLN A 86 -4.66 -0.85 -0.82
N ASP A 87 -3.34 -1.00 -0.99
CA ASP A 87 -2.67 -2.28 -0.83
C ASP A 87 -1.49 -2.12 0.13
N LEU A 88 -1.36 -3.06 1.05
CA LEU A 88 -0.24 -3.13 1.98
C LEU A 88 0.14 -4.60 2.15
N PHE A 89 1.41 -4.92 1.90
CA PHE A 89 1.89 -6.29 2.03
C PHE A 89 3.33 -6.32 2.53
N THR A 90 3.59 -7.22 3.47
CA THR A 90 4.93 -7.54 3.98
C THR A 90 5.17 -9.03 3.78
N THR A 91 6.36 -9.41 3.31
CA THR A 91 6.72 -10.81 3.17
C THR A 91 6.63 -11.50 4.52
N GLU A 92 6.29 -12.80 4.50
CA GLU A 92 6.12 -13.57 5.73
C GLU A 92 7.37 -13.52 6.60
N ALA A 93 8.55 -13.69 6.00
CA ALA A 93 9.83 -13.66 6.72
C ALA A 93 10.14 -12.32 7.39
N ALA A 94 9.58 -11.23 6.89
CA ALA A 94 9.82 -9.88 7.42
C ALA A 94 8.72 -9.38 8.37
N ARG A 95 7.68 -10.17 8.62
CA ARG A 95 6.59 -9.79 9.52
C ARG A 95 7.09 -9.66 10.95
N GLY A 96 6.44 -8.75 11.71
CA GLY A 96 6.81 -8.50 13.10
C GLY A 96 8.06 -7.63 13.27
N GLN A 97 8.60 -7.05 12.18
CA GLN A 97 9.81 -6.23 12.20
C GLN A 97 9.54 -4.74 11.93
N GLY A 98 8.29 -4.32 11.96
CA GLY A 98 7.91 -2.92 11.77
C GLY A 98 7.83 -2.46 10.31
N VAL A 99 7.92 -3.36 9.34
CA VAL A 99 7.88 -3.01 7.91
C VAL A 99 6.53 -2.40 7.52
N GLY A 100 5.42 -3.03 7.92
CA GLY A 100 4.08 -2.53 7.62
C GLY A 100 3.83 -1.15 8.20
N ARG A 101 4.23 -0.93 9.44
CA ARG A 101 4.13 0.37 10.09
C ARG A 101 4.94 1.44 9.35
N ALA A 102 6.17 1.13 8.99
CA ALA A 102 7.04 2.05 8.25
C ALA A 102 6.44 2.44 6.90
N LEU A 103 5.82 1.47 6.20
CA LEU A 103 5.14 1.73 4.93
C LEU A 103 3.92 2.64 5.12
N ILE A 104 3.10 2.39 6.14
CA ILE A 104 1.95 3.25 6.45
C ILE A 104 2.42 4.68 6.76
N GLU A 105 3.44 4.82 7.60
CA GLU A 105 3.98 6.13 7.99
C GLU A 105 4.56 6.87 6.79
N SER A 106 5.16 6.16 5.83
CA SER A 106 5.65 6.77 4.59
C SER A 106 4.51 7.36 3.75
N VAL A 107 3.36 6.70 3.74
CA VAL A 107 2.16 7.22 3.05
C VAL A 107 1.66 8.48 3.75
N TYR A 108 1.69 8.52 5.08
CA TYR A 108 1.34 9.74 5.83
C TYR A 108 2.23 10.92 5.43
N GLU A 109 3.54 10.69 5.28
CA GLU A 109 4.47 11.73 4.84
C GLU A 109 4.17 12.20 3.41
N GLN A 110 3.90 11.28 2.48
CA GLN A 110 3.56 11.63 1.11
C GLN A 110 2.23 12.39 1.03
N ALA A 111 1.25 11.98 1.81
CA ALA A 111 -0.05 12.67 1.88
C ALA A 111 0.13 14.10 2.41
N LYS A 112 0.94 14.27 3.44
CA LYS A 112 1.26 15.58 4.01
C LYS A 112 1.92 16.49 2.98
N LEU A 113 2.90 15.98 2.24
CA LEU A 113 3.58 16.73 1.18
C LEU A 113 2.63 17.14 0.05
N ALA A 114 1.62 16.31 -0.24
CA ALA A 114 0.60 16.60 -1.24
C ALA A 114 -0.52 17.53 -0.73
N GLY A 115 -0.49 17.91 0.54
CA GLY A 115 -1.55 18.70 1.17
C GLY A 115 -2.84 17.94 1.43
N SER A 116 -2.79 16.60 1.40
CA SER A 116 -3.95 15.75 1.66
C SER A 116 -4.38 15.83 3.13
N PRO A 117 -5.67 15.98 3.41
CA PRO A 117 -6.15 16.06 4.79
C PRO A 117 -6.40 14.70 5.44
N ARG A 118 -6.35 13.60 4.67
CA ARG A 118 -6.78 12.30 5.18
C ARG A 118 -6.10 11.17 4.43
N VAL A 119 -5.64 10.16 5.18
CA VAL A 119 -5.28 8.84 4.67
C VAL A 119 -6.23 7.84 5.27
N TYR A 120 -6.79 6.95 4.47
CA TYR A 120 -7.70 5.92 4.95
C TYR A 120 -7.46 4.61 4.21
N TRP A 121 -7.86 3.50 4.81
CA TRP A 121 -7.80 2.18 4.18
C TRP A 121 -8.93 1.30 4.68
N LEU A 122 -9.12 0.20 3.98
CA LEU A 122 -10.11 -0.81 4.28
C LEU A 122 -9.39 -2.10 4.67
N THR A 123 -9.93 -2.81 5.63
CA THR A 123 -9.45 -4.13 5.99
C THR A 123 -10.65 -5.04 6.24
N HIS A 124 -10.47 -6.34 6.03
CA HIS A 124 -11.52 -7.28 6.38
C HIS A 124 -11.66 -7.32 7.91
N GLU A 125 -12.90 -7.36 8.38
CA GLU A 125 -13.21 -7.32 9.82
C GLU A 125 -12.61 -8.49 10.60
N THR A 126 -12.27 -9.60 9.92
CA THR A 126 -11.63 -10.77 10.51
C THR A 126 -10.11 -10.71 10.54
N ASN A 127 -9.51 -9.67 9.95
CA ASN A 127 -8.05 -9.52 9.89
C ASN A 127 -7.50 -8.94 11.20
N GLU A 128 -7.65 -9.70 12.28
CA GLU A 128 -7.34 -9.24 13.62
C GLU A 128 -5.87 -8.89 13.83
N THR A 129 -4.96 -9.65 13.22
CA THR A 129 -3.51 -9.42 13.33
C THR A 129 -3.13 -8.05 12.76
N ALA A 130 -3.62 -7.73 11.57
CA ALA A 130 -3.37 -6.43 10.94
C ALA A 130 -4.05 -5.30 11.71
N MET A 131 -5.25 -5.53 12.23
CA MET A 131 -6.00 -4.52 12.98
C MET A 131 -5.30 -4.11 14.27
N LYS A 132 -4.51 -5.00 14.88
CA LYS A 132 -3.68 -4.63 16.04
C LYS A 132 -2.68 -3.54 15.70
N LEU A 133 -2.07 -3.61 14.52
CA LEU A 133 -1.19 -2.56 14.02
C LEU A 133 -2.01 -1.30 13.71
N TYR A 134 -3.11 -1.46 12.99
CA TYR A 134 -3.93 -0.32 12.55
C TYR A 134 -4.46 0.50 13.71
N ASP A 135 -4.88 -0.16 14.79
CA ASP A 135 -5.37 0.53 16.00
C ASP A 135 -4.28 1.37 16.70
N LYS A 136 -2.99 1.09 16.41
CA LYS A 136 -1.86 1.86 16.96
C LYS A 136 -1.51 3.08 16.10
N VAL A 137 -1.85 3.08 14.83
CA VAL A 137 -1.42 4.12 13.88
C VAL A 137 -2.58 4.94 13.31
N ALA A 138 -3.81 4.52 13.55
CA ALA A 138 -5.02 5.18 13.06
C ALA A 138 -6.19 4.88 14.00
N GLU A 139 -7.37 5.34 13.62
CA GLU A 139 -8.62 5.06 14.34
C GLU A 139 -9.66 4.48 13.39
N ARG A 140 -10.57 3.68 13.92
CA ARG A 140 -11.69 3.16 13.13
C ARG A 140 -12.67 4.29 12.85
N SER A 141 -13.04 4.45 11.57
CA SER A 141 -13.94 5.53 11.17
C SER A 141 -15.38 5.33 11.63
N GLY A 142 -15.80 4.10 11.84
CA GLY A 142 -17.21 3.75 12.09
C GLY A 142 -18.01 3.54 10.82
N PHE A 143 -17.47 3.85 9.64
CA PHE A 143 -18.15 3.59 8.38
C PHE A 143 -17.98 2.13 7.95
N VAL A 144 -19.01 1.61 7.28
CA VAL A 144 -18.96 0.29 6.64
C VAL A 144 -19.05 0.46 5.14
N VAL A 145 -18.50 -0.48 4.38
CA VAL A 145 -18.48 -0.44 2.92
C VAL A 145 -19.58 -1.33 2.37
N TYR A 146 -20.42 -0.78 1.50
CA TYR A 146 -21.34 -1.55 0.68
C TYR A 146 -20.78 -1.67 -0.73
N ARG A 147 -20.93 -2.83 -1.34
CA ARG A 147 -20.41 -3.13 -2.67
C ARG A 147 -21.48 -3.84 -3.50
N HIS A 148 -21.64 -3.40 -4.74
CA HIS A 148 -22.50 -4.05 -5.73
C HIS A 148 -21.67 -4.27 -6.99
N GLN A 149 -21.57 -5.51 -7.44
CA GLN A 149 -20.86 -5.83 -8.67
C GLN A 149 -21.77 -5.50 -9.88
N VAL A 150 -21.19 -4.82 -10.86
CA VAL A 150 -21.88 -4.44 -12.10
C VAL A 150 -21.38 -5.25 -13.28
#